data_c069e31e8808b4264c1b022a3790e939
#
_entry.id   c069e31e8808b4264c1b022a3790e939
#
_cell.length_a   1.000
_cell.length_b   1.000
_cell.length_c   1.000
_cell.angle_alpha   90.00
_cell.angle_beta   90.00
_cell.angle_gamma   90.00
#
_symmetry.space_group_name_H-M   'P 1'
#
loop_
_entity.id
_entity.type
_entity.pdbx_description
1 polymer ?
#
loop_
_entity_poly.entity_id
_entity_poly.type
_entity_poly.pdbx_seq_one_letter_code
_entity_poly.pdbx_strand_id
1 'polypeptide(L)'
;MNQNKDSQFSFLKSLATNYNTKSFIAEDPIRFPKSYTSKQDIEISAFVSSWIAYGNRKQILVTLEKIHKDFGTSPYKYILERKFDKYKADKQNLYRFYTKADFYQLCDTLHSIYSEYEDMESKLRSMQSNYDTALELLQNIISLFPNQKGIPCDTKSACKRLCLLLRWLIRKDGIVDIGIWNLIPQNKLLIPLDTHVFSMEKQL
;
A
#
# COMPACT_ATOMS: atom_id res chain seq x y z
N MET A 1 32.60 14.28 15.86
CA MET A 1 31.31 13.56 15.77
C MET A 1 30.33 14.13 14.73
N ASN A 2 30.34 15.42 14.38
CA ASN A 2 29.40 16.00 13.40
C ASN A 2 29.72 15.69 11.91
N GLN A 3 31.00 15.69 11.51
CA GLN A 3 31.38 15.50 10.10
C GLN A 3 30.95 14.14 9.51
N ASN A 4 30.91 13.08 10.30
CA ASN A 4 30.48 11.74 9.83
C ASN A 4 28.95 11.70 9.58
N LYS A 5 28.18 12.38 10.41
CA LYS A 5 26.71 12.48 10.25
C LYS A 5 26.32 13.31 9.02
N ASP A 6 27.02 14.39 8.73
CA ASP A 6 26.75 15.23 7.56
C ASP A 6 27.09 14.51 6.25
N SER A 7 28.18 13.73 6.25
CA SER A 7 28.56 12.87 5.13
C SER A 7 27.51 11.77 4.87
N GLN A 8 27.07 11.08 5.91
CA GLN A 8 26.02 10.05 5.82
C GLN A 8 24.69 10.62 5.34
N PHE A 9 24.28 11.77 5.85
CA PHE A 9 23.04 12.43 5.45
C PHE A 9 23.10 12.90 3.98
N SER A 10 24.24 13.40 3.54
CA SER A 10 24.49 13.77 2.14
C SER A 10 24.42 12.55 1.20
N PHE A 11 24.99 11.43 1.62
CA PHE A 11 24.92 10.16 0.89
C PHE A 11 23.49 9.64 0.79
N LEU A 12 22.73 9.61 1.88
CA LEU A 12 21.33 9.19 1.87
C LEU A 12 20.46 10.09 0.99
N LYS A 13 20.71 11.41 1.00
CA LYS A 13 20.03 12.34 0.07
C LYS A 13 20.34 12.01 -1.39
N SER A 14 21.58 11.74 -1.72
CA SER A 14 21.97 11.40 -3.10
C SER A 14 21.29 10.10 -3.56
N LEU A 15 21.23 9.08 -2.72
CA LEU A 15 20.50 7.85 -2.99
C LEU A 15 19.00 8.12 -3.18
N ALA A 16 18.38 8.89 -2.31
CA ALA A 16 16.97 9.25 -2.42
C ALA A 16 16.68 9.95 -3.76
N THR A 17 17.54 10.86 -4.20
CA THR A 17 17.42 11.55 -5.49
C THR A 17 17.55 10.57 -6.67
N ASN A 18 18.48 9.61 -6.60
CA ASN A 18 18.71 8.63 -7.65
C ASN A 18 17.53 7.67 -7.85
N TYR A 19 16.81 7.33 -6.76
CA TYR A 19 15.66 6.43 -6.82
C TYR A 19 14.32 7.15 -6.98
N ASN A 20 14.23 8.44 -6.65
CA ASN A 20 13.00 9.21 -6.80
C ASN A 20 12.86 9.76 -8.23
N THR A 21 12.68 8.88 -9.19
CA THR A 21 12.65 9.20 -10.63
C THR A 21 11.44 8.57 -11.32
N LYS A 22 11.03 9.15 -12.46
CA LYS A 22 9.96 8.57 -13.29
C LYS A 22 10.30 7.17 -13.79
N SER A 23 11.58 6.87 -14.05
CA SER A 23 12.01 5.53 -14.50
C SER A 23 11.80 4.47 -13.43
N PHE A 24 11.90 4.82 -12.14
CA PHE A 24 11.61 3.90 -11.04
C PHE A 24 10.16 3.39 -11.08
N ILE A 25 9.20 4.27 -11.45
CA ILE A 25 7.76 3.93 -11.48
C ILE A 25 7.47 2.77 -12.42
N ALA A 26 8.14 2.70 -13.57
CA ALA A 26 7.88 1.68 -14.60
C ALA A 26 8.07 0.24 -14.09
N GLU A 27 9.01 0.05 -13.17
CA GLU A 27 9.35 -1.27 -12.63
C GLU A 27 8.86 -1.50 -11.19
N ASP A 28 8.00 -0.63 -10.67
CA ASP A 28 7.49 -0.68 -9.31
C ASP A 28 5.96 -0.89 -9.30
N PRO A 29 5.40 -1.61 -8.31
CA PRO A 29 3.95 -1.77 -8.16
C PRO A 29 3.16 -0.46 -8.09
N ILE A 30 3.77 0.66 -7.72
CA ILE A 30 3.13 1.98 -7.69
C ILE A 30 2.64 2.44 -9.07
N ARG A 31 3.17 1.87 -10.15
CA ARG A 31 2.70 2.20 -11.52
C ARG A 31 1.21 1.94 -11.71
N PHE A 32 0.66 0.95 -11.00
CA PHE A 32 -0.75 0.59 -11.13
C PHE A 32 -1.68 1.64 -10.53
N PRO A 33 -1.57 2.07 -9.27
CA PRO A 33 -2.40 3.16 -8.77
C PRO A 33 -2.17 4.48 -9.50
N LYS A 34 -0.97 4.74 -10.02
CA LYS A 34 -0.68 5.94 -10.84
C LYS A 34 -1.32 5.93 -12.23
N SER A 35 -1.87 4.80 -12.68
CA SER A 35 -2.60 4.72 -13.96
C SER A 35 -4.05 5.21 -13.87
N TYR A 36 -4.55 5.46 -12.67
CA TYR A 36 -5.91 5.94 -12.42
C TYR A 36 -5.92 7.42 -12.02
N THR A 37 -7.08 8.06 -12.14
CA THR A 37 -7.26 9.48 -11.85
C THR A 37 -8.25 9.75 -10.72
N SER A 38 -9.27 8.90 -10.53
CA SER A 38 -10.21 9.07 -9.40
C SER A 38 -9.55 8.61 -8.11
N LYS A 39 -9.88 9.28 -7.00
CA LYS A 39 -9.34 8.96 -5.68
C LYS A 39 -9.64 7.52 -5.30
N GLN A 40 -10.87 7.06 -5.50
CA GLN A 40 -11.33 5.72 -5.17
C GLN A 40 -10.56 4.63 -5.96
N ASP A 41 -10.38 4.85 -7.26
CA ASP A 41 -9.63 3.92 -8.11
C ASP A 41 -8.16 3.83 -7.67
N ILE A 42 -7.55 4.98 -7.37
CA ILE A 42 -6.18 5.06 -6.87
C ILE A 42 -6.05 4.32 -5.52
N GLU A 43 -6.95 4.56 -4.57
CA GLU A 43 -6.93 3.93 -3.25
C GLU A 43 -7.04 2.40 -3.34
N ILE A 44 -8.02 1.89 -4.08
CA ILE A 44 -8.24 0.45 -4.26
C ILE A 44 -7.04 -0.19 -4.95
N SER A 45 -6.56 0.43 -6.02
CA SER A 45 -5.38 -0.05 -6.74
C SER A 45 -4.12 -0.04 -5.86
N ALA A 46 -3.91 1.01 -5.07
CA ALA A 46 -2.78 1.10 -4.14
C ALA A 46 -2.87 0.04 -3.05
N PHE A 47 -4.06 -0.19 -2.49
CA PHE A 47 -4.27 -1.19 -1.46
C PHE A 47 -3.95 -2.60 -1.98
N VAL A 48 -4.53 -2.98 -3.12
CA VAL A 48 -4.29 -4.29 -3.74
C VAL A 48 -2.83 -4.44 -4.16
N SER A 49 -2.23 -3.40 -4.74
CA SER A 49 -0.83 -3.44 -5.15
C SER A 49 0.13 -3.59 -3.97
N SER A 50 -0.11 -2.89 -2.86
CA SER A 50 0.68 -3.03 -1.65
C SER A 50 0.49 -4.40 -0.99
N TRP A 51 -0.73 -4.96 -0.99
CA TRP A 51 -1.03 -6.30 -0.47
C TRP A 51 -0.25 -7.40 -1.20
N ILE A 52 -0.10 -7.29 -2.53
CA ILE A 52 0.71 -8.21 -3.36
C ILE A 52 2.22 -7.93 -3.24
N ALA A 53 2.65 -6.73 -2.80
CA ALA A 53 4.04 -6.28 -2.85
C ALA A 53 4.96 -7.01 -1.85
N TYR A 54 5.15 -8.34 -2.04
CA TYR A 54 6.14 -9.13 -1.32
C TYR A 54 6.71 -10.25 -2.19
N GLY A 55 8.02 -10.49 -2.09
CA GLY A 55 8.72 -11.51 -2.85
C GLY A 55 9.37 -10.99 -4.12
N ASN A 56 9.29 -11.74 -5.22
CA ASN A 56 9.98 -11.40 -6.46
C ASN A 56 9.24 -10.31 -7.24
N ARG A 57 9.93 -9.19 -7.56
CA ARG A 57 9.35 -8.02 -8.25
C ARG A 57 8.68 -8.38 -9.58
N LYS A 58 9.31 -9.21 -10.42
CA LYS A 58 8.73 -9.61 -11.71
C LYS A 58 7.41 -10.34 -11.53
N GLN A 59 7.35 -11.27 -10.57
CA GLN A 59 6.11 -12.01 -10.26
C GLN A 59 5.03 -11.09 -9.69
N ILE A 60 5.39 -10.12 -8.85
CA ILE A 60 4.46 -9.10 -8.35
C ILE A 60 3.82 -8.36 -9.53
N LEU A 61 4.63 -7.82 -10.44
CA LEU A 61 4.14 -7.06 -11.59
C LEU A 61 3.25 -7.89 -12.50
N VAL A 62 3.64 -9.12 -12.83
CA VAL A 62 2.81 -10.04 -13.65
C VAL A 62 1.47 -10.35 -12.97
N THR A 63 1.46 -10.54 -11.65
CA THR A 63 0.21 -10.79 -10.92
C THR A 63 -0.68 -9.56 -10.92
N LEU A 64 -0.11 -8.38 -10.64
CA LEU A 64 -0.84 -7.12 -10.64
C LEU A 64 -1.37 -6.76 -12.03
N GLU A 65 -0.66 -7.05 -13.10
CA GLU A 65 -1.18 -6.89 -14.48
C GLU A 65 -2.46 -7.69 -14.71
N LYS A 66 -2.51 -8.94 -14.25
CA LYS A 66 -3.72 -9.78 -14.36
C LYS A 66 -4.88 -9.20 -13.54
N ILE A 67 -4.61 -8.79 -12.30
CA ILE A 67 -5.64 -8.20 -11.42
C ILE A 67 -6.16 -6.89 -12.02
N HIS A 68 -5.27 -6.00 -12.49
CA HIS A 68 -5.69 -4.71 -13.04
C HIS A 68 -6.34 -4.85 -14.43
N LYS A 69 -6.02 -5.89 -15.19
CA LYS A 69 -6.78 -6.25 -16.38
C LYS A 69 -8.23 -6.61 -16.04
N ASP A 70 -8.46 -7.32 -14.94
CA ASP A 70 -9.80 -7.64 -14.43
C ASP A 70 -10.53 -6.39 -13.93
N PHE A 71 -9.84 -5.47 -13.26
CA PHE A 71 -10.40 -4.19 -12.83
C PHE A 71 -10.87 -3.32 -14.00
N GLY A 72 -10.21 -3.46 -15.15
CA GLY A 72 -10.48 -2.63 -16.31
C GLY A 72 -10.16 -1.15 -16.06
N THR A 73 -11.04 -0.27 -16.48
CA THR A 73 -10.85 1.18 -16.39
C THR A 73 -11.13 1.76 -15.01
N SER A 74 -11.83 1.01 -14.13
CA SER A 74 -12.20 1.49 -12.79
C SER A 74 -12.26 0.35 -11.78
N PRO A 75 -11.23 0.20 -10.92
CA PRO A 75 -11.28 -0.65 -9.73
C PRO A 75 -12.49 -0.38 -8.84
N TYR A 76 -12.88 0.87 -8.69
CA TYR A 76 -14.04 1.27 -7.88
C TYR A 76 -15.35 0.65 -8.40
N LYS A 77 -15.62 0.78 -9.70
CA LYS A 77 -16.79 0.14 -10.32
C LYS A 77 -16.71 -1.39 -10.21
N TYR A 78 -15.53 -1.98 -10.41
CA TYR A 78 -15.32 -3.41 -10.25
C TYR A 78 -15.72 -3.89 -8.84
N ILE A 79 -15.34 -3.13 -7.81
CA ILE A 79 -15.68 -3.43 -6.42
C ILE A 79 -17.19 -3.23 -6.16
N LEU A 80 -17.76 -2.09 -6.54
CA LEU A 80 -19.19 -1.81 -6.29
C LEU A 80 -20.13 -2.77 -7.04
N GLU A 81 -19.80 -3.15 -8.25
CA GLU A 81 -20.56 -4.12 -9.07
C GLU A 81 -20.29 -5.57 -8.68
N ARG A 82 -19.49 -5.82 -7.63
CA ARG A 82 -19.12 -7.14 -7.13
C ARG A 82 -18.57 -8.11 -8.20
N LYS A 83 -17.86 -7.59 -9.20
CA LYS A 83 -17.28 -8.43 -10.27
C LYS A 83 -16.29 -9.49 -9.77
N PHE A 84 -15.84 -9.36 -8.53
CA PHE A 84 -14.99 -10.31 -7.83
C PHE A 84 -15.74 -11.54 -7.28
N ASP A 85 -17.07 -11.58 -7.30
CA ASP A 85 -17.88 -12.70 -6.76
C ASP A 85 -17.55 -14.05 -7.44
N LYS A 86 -17.05 -14.00 -8.67
CA LYS A 86 -16.50 -15.16 -9.37
C LYS A 86 -15.38 -15.91 -8.62
N TYR A 87 -14.77 -15.28 -7.62
CA TYR A 87 -13.67 -15.85 -6.83
C TYR A 87 -14.07 -16.33 -5.44
N LYS A 88 -15.34 -16.24 -5.06
CA LYS A 88 -15.86 -16.49 -3.70
C LYS A 88 -15.43 -17.83 -3.09
N ALA A 89 -15.35 -18.90 -3.86
CA ALA A 89 -14.93 -20.22 -3.38
C ALA A 89 -13.71 -20.77 -4.15
N ASP A 90 -13.04 -19.93 -4.92
CA ASP A 90 -11.93 -20.33 -5.79
C ASP A 90 -10.63 -20.46 -4.98
N LYS A 91 -10.24 -21.72 -4.70
CA LYS A 91 -9.00 -22.05 -3.99
C LYS A 91 -7.76 -22.07 -4.89
N GLN A 92 -7.89 -21.74 -6.17
CA GLN A 92 -6.73 -21.65 -7.06
C GLN A 92 -5.75 -20.59 -6.57
N ASN A 93 -4.48 -20.86 -6.79
CA ASN A 93 -3.42 -19.93 -6.41
C ASN A 93 -3.55 -18.62 -7.22
N LEU A 94 -3.52 -17.49 -6.52
CA LEU A 94 -3.43 -16.17 -7.12
C LEU A 94 -1.96 -15.70 -7.15
N TYR A 95 -1.30 -15.75 -6.00
CA TYR A 95 0.07 -15.30 -5.85
C TYR A 95 0.70 -15.91 -4.58
N ARG A 96 1.81 -16.65 -4.71
CA ARG A 96 2.54 -17.28 -3.60
C ARG A 96 1.61 -18.06 -2.66
N PHE A 97 1.31 -17.52 -1.50
CA PHE A 97 0.43 -18.13 -0.49
C PHE A 97 -1.02 -17.65 -0.58
N TYR A 98 -1.33 -16.71 -1.48
CA TYR A 98 -2.69 -16.20 -1.67
C TYR A 98 -3.45 -17.00 -2.70
N THR A 99 -4.71 -17.27 -2.38
CA THR A 99 -5.69 -17.85 -3.29
C THR A 99 -6.58 -16.74 -3.86
N LYS A 100 -7.35 -17.07 -4.88
CA LYS A 100 -8.39 -16.19 -5.40
C LYS A 100 -9.49 -15.93 -4.36
N ALA A 101 -9.78 -16.90 -3.45
CA ALA A 101 -10.69 -16.70 -2.33
C ALA A 101 -10.14 -15.67 -1.32
N ASP A 102 -8.82 -15.61 -1.07
CA ASP A 102 -8.22 -14.56 -0.25
C ASP A 102 -8.40 -13.18 -0.89
N PHE A 103 -8.32 -13.10 -2.21
CA PHE A 103 -8.59 -11.86 -2.97
C PHE A 103 -10.07 -11.49 -2.93
N TYR A 104 -10.98 -12.46 -3.04
CA TYR A 104 -12.41 -12.23 -2.83
C TYR A 104 -12.68 -11.60 -1.48
N GLN A 105 -12.13 -12.14 -0.39
CA GLN A 105 -12.31 -11.62 0.96
C GLN A 105 -11.82 -10.17 1.06
N LEU A 106 -10.67 -9.86 0.47
CA LEU A 106 -10.14 -8.49 0.40
C LEU A 106 -11.12 -7.54 -0.31
N CYS A 107 -11.61 -7.96 -1.49
CA CYS A 107 -12.55 -7.16 -2.28
C CYS A 107 -13.91 -6.99 -1.59
N ASP A 108 -14.38 -8.00 -0.87
CA ASP A 108 -15.65 -7.94 -0.10
C ASP A 108 -15.58 -6.93 1.05
N THR A 109 -14.42 -6.87 1.74
CA THR A 109 -14.18 -5.82 2.74
C THR A 109 -14.12 -4.43 2.10
N LEU A 110 -13.41 -4.28 0.98
CA LEU A 110 -13.38 -3.02 0.23
C LEU A 110 -14.79 -2.63 -0.24
N HIS A 111 -15.58 -3.57 -0.76
CA HIS A 111 -16.98 -3.32 -1.14
C HIS A 111 -17.78 -2.76 0.02
N SER A 112 -17.69 -3.34 1.22
CA SER A 112 -18.39 -2.85 2.41
C SER A 112 -17.99 -1.41 2.73
N ILE A 113 -16.70 -1.08 2.66
CA ILE A 113 -16.22 0.29 2.93
C ILE A 113 -16.76 1.27 1.90
N TYR A 114 -16.62 0.99 0.61
CA TYR A 114 -17.01 1.92 -0.46
C TYR A 114 -18.51 1.97 -0.73
N SER A 115 -19.29 1.04 -0.17
CA SER A 115 -20.77 1.11 -0.18
C SER A 115 -21.32 2.06 0.86
N GLU A 116 -20.57 2.33 1.93
CA GLU A 116 -21.02 3.19 3.04
C GLU A 116 -20.30 4.56 3.06
N TYR A 117 -19.11 4.64 2.53
CA TYR A 117 -18.25 5.83 2.56
C TYR A 117 -17.79 6.21 1.15
N GLU A 118 -17.63 7.52 0.95
CA GLU A 118 -17.14 8.05 -0.33
C GLU A 118 -15.80 7.46 -0.74
N ASP A 119 -14.89 7.31 0.24
CA ASP A 119 -13.53 6.77 0.05
C ASP A 119 -12.98 6.18 1.36
N MET A 120 -11.84 5.50 1.27
CA MET A 120 -11.20 4.87 2.44
C MET A 120 -10.69 5.92 3.44
N GLU A 121 -10.21 7.06 2.98
CA GLU A 121 -9.80 8.15 3.87
C GLU A 121 -10.97 8.63 4.73
N SER A 122 -12.16 8.79 4.15
CA SER A 122 -13.39 9.17 4.84
C SER A 122 -13.82 8.13 5.87
N LYS A 123 -13.71 6.84 5.52
CA LYS A 123 -13.91 5.75 6.49
C LYS A 123 -12.97 5.86 7.68
N LEU A 124 -11.67 6.05 7.44
CA LEU A 124 -10.68 6.17 8.50
C LEU A 124 -10.93 7.41 9.37
N ARG A 125 -11.32 8.54 8.78
CA ARG A 125 -11.71 9.75 9.53
C ARG A 125 -12.96 9.55 10.39
N SER A 126 -13.90 8.71 9.97
CA SER A 126 -15.08 8.37 10.78
C SER A 126 -14.74 7.52 12.00
N MET A 127 -13.67 6.72 11.92
CA MET A 127 -13.18 5.93 13.06
C MET A 127 -12.40 6.79 14.06
N GLN A 128 -11.61 7.72 13.56
CA GLN A 128 -10.82 8.65 14.36
C GLN A 128 -10.62 9.94 13.56
N SER A 129 -11.10 11.08 14.09
CA SER A 129 -11.07 12.36 13.38
C SER A 129 -9.65 12.86 13.11
N ASN A 130 -8.72 12.62 14.04
CA ASN A 130 -7.32 12.99 13.93
C ASN A 130 -6.42 11.85 14.42
N TYR A 131 -5.34 11.59 13.69
CA TYR A 131 -4.32 10.61 14.04
C TYR A 131 -3.05 11.34 14.50
N ASP A 132 -2.57 11.02 15.69
CA ASP A 132 -1.33 11.57 16.20
C ASP A 132 -0.10 10.82 15.70
N THR A 133 -0.25 9.54 15.40
CA THR A 133 0.83 8.65 14.97
C THR A 133 0.43 7.76 13.79
N ALA A 134 1.42 7.31 13.02
CA ALA A 134 1.18 6.29 11.99
C ALA A 134 0.77 4.94 12.59
N LEU A 135 1.12 4.65 13.85
CA LEU A 135 0.70 3.40 14.51
C LEU A 135 -0.80 3.35 14.73
N GLU A 136 -1.42 4.44 15.19
CA GLU A 136 -2.87 4.54 15.33
C GLU A 136 -3.58 4.34 13.98
N LEU A 137 -3.08 4.97 12.93
CA LEU A 137 -3.62 4.81 11.57
C LEU A 137 -3.48 3.37 11.08
N LEU A 138 -2.33 2.72 11.32
CA LEU A 138 -2.13 1.31 11.00
C LEU A 138 -3.07 0.39 11.77
N GLN A 139 -3.30 0.64 13.06
CA GLN A 139 -4.25 -0.13 13.89
C GLN A 139 -5.66 -0.04 13.33
N ASN A 140 -6.12 1.15 12.94
CA ASN A 140 -7.44 1.33 12.36
C ASN A 140 -7.56 0.67 10.98
N ILE A 141 -6.53 0.76 10.11
CA ILE A 141 -6.52 0.01 8.84
C ILE A 141 -6.59 -1.49 9.10
N ILE A 142 -5.78 -2.03 10.02
CA ILE A 142 -5.78 -3.45 10.37
C ILE A 142 -7.17 -3.91 10.83
N SER A 143 -7.84 -3.11 11.67
CA SER A 143 -9.16 -3.45 12.21
C SER A 143 -10.27 -3.53 11.15
N LEU A 144 -10.10 -2.87 10.01
CA LEU A 144 -11.03 -2.96 8.88
C LEU A 144 -10.94 -4.32 8.15
N PHE A 145 -9.83 -5.04 8.28
CA PHE A 145 -9.56 -6.28 7.56
C PHE A 145 -9.28 -7.46 8.50
N PRO A 146 -10.25 -7.82 9.39
CA PRO A 146 -10.05 -8.89 10.35
C PRO A 146 -9.82 -10.22 9.63
N ASN A 147 -8.79 -10.97 10.08
CA ASN A 147 -8.41 -12.27 9.51
C ASN A 147 -8.05 -12.27 8.01
N GLN A 148 -7.84 -11.11 7.41
CA GLN A 148 -7.42 -11.03 6.01
C GLN A 148 -6.00 -11.53 5.87
N LYS A 149 -5.84 -12.60 5.10
CA LYS A 149 -4.50 -13.15 4.83
C LYS A 149 -3.60 -12.10 4.21
N GLY A 150 -2.43 -11.93 4.79
CA GLY A 150 -1.47 -10.93 4.34
C GLY A 150 -1.61 -9.55 4.96
N ILE A 151 -2.63 -9.28 5.74
CA ILE A 151 -2.70 -8.14 6.64
C ILE A 151 -2.34 -8.62 8.04
N PRO A 152 -1.47 -7.93 8.79
CA PRO A 152 -1.14 -8.31 10.17
C PRO A 152 -2.38 -8.28 11.06
N CYS A 153 -2.37 -9.05 12.15
CA CYS A 153 -3.44 -8.97 13.15
C CYS A 153 -3.25 -7.79 14.14
N ASP A 154 -2.03 -7.26 14.24
CA ASP A 154 -1.69 -6.13 15.09
C ASP A 154 -0.44 -5.38 14.57
N THR A 155 -0.06 -4.32 15.27
CA THR A 155 1.12 -3.48 14.96
C THR A 155 2.42 -3.97 15.60
N LYS A 156 2.46 -5.16 16.23
CA LYS A 156 3.71 -5.74 16.75
C LYS A 156 4.64 -6.23 15.65
N SER A 157 4.08 -6.50 14.46
CA SER A 157 4.87 -6.78 13.27
C SER A 157 5.34 -5.50 12.60
N ALA A 158 6.34 -5.59 11.73
CA ALA A 158 6.86 -4.42 10.98
C ALA A 158 5.86 -3.78 10.00
N CYS A 159 4.70 -4.37 9.76
CA CYS A 159 3.60 -3.87 8.90
C CYS A 159 4.06 -3.35 7.52
N LYS A 160 5.13 -3.92 6.94
CA LYS A 160 5.84 -3.38 5.76
C LYS A 160 4.96 -2.95 4.61
N ARG A 161 3.95 -3.76 4.26
CA ARG A 161 3.06 -3.49 3.13
C ARG A 161 2.08 -2.37 3.41
N LEU A 162 1.59 -2.26 4.64
CA LEU A 162 0.77 -1.14 5.08
C LEU A 162 1.59 0.14 5.20
N CYS A 163 2.83 0.08 5.69
CA CYS A 163 3.75 1.22 5.66
C CYS A 163 4.04 1.69 4.22
N LEU A 164 4.18 0.75 3.27
CA LEU A 164 4.32 1.07 1.86
C LEU A 164 3.07 1.77 1.31
N LEU A 165 1.88 1.26 1.63
CA LEU A 165 0.61 1.88 1.28
C LEU A 165 0.52 3.32 1.81
N LEU A 166 0.79 3.51 3.11
CA LEU A 166 0.77 4.84 3.73
C LEU A 166 1.78 5.78 3.08
N ARG A 167 2.99 5.30 2.77
CA ARG A 167 3.97 6.09 2.04
C ARG A 167 3.41 6.55 0.70
N TRP A 168 2.88 5.65 -0.11
CA TRP A 168 2.34 5.99 -1.44
C TRP A 168 1.20 7.01 -1.37
N LEU A 169 0.29 6.85 -0.41
CA LEU A 169 -0.91 7.66 -0.35
C LEU A 169 -0.74 8.99 0.41
N ILE A 170 0.25 9.10 1.32
CA ILE A 170 0.44 10.29 2.17
C ILE A 170 1.62 11.15 1.71
N ARG A 171 2.75 10.54 1.28
CA ARG A 171 3.94 11.31 0.93
C ARG A 171 3.74 12.07 -0.38
N LYS A 172 3.98 13.38 -0.33
CA LYS A 172 3.90 14.28 -1.49
C LYS A 172 5.30 14.60 -1.98
N ASP A 173 5.85 13.80 -2.88
CA ASP A 173 7.18 14.07 -3.47
C ASP A 173 7.10 14.62 -4.91
N GLY A 174 5.92 14.62 -5.51
CA GLY A 174 5.67 15.13 -6.86
C GLY A 174 6.18 14.23 -7.99
N ILE A 175 6.82 13.10 -7.71
CA ILE A 175 7.42 12.21 -8.71
C ILE A 175 6.89 10.78 -8.54
N VAL A 176 7.32 10.08 -7.50
CA VAL A 176 7.03 8.66 -7.29
C VAL A 176 5.77 8.48 -6.47
N ASP A 177 5.70 9.04 -5.26
CA ASP A 177 4.56 8.84 -4.39
C ASP A 177 3.35 9.71 -4.83
N ILE A 178 2.15 9.31 -4.43
CA ILE A 178 0.88 9.84 -4.95
C ILE A 178 0.38 11.01 -4.08
N GLY A 179 0.38 10.83 -2.75
CA GLY A 179 0.12 11.90 -1.80
C GLY A 179 -1.32 12.44 -1.81
N ILE A 180 -2.33 11.57 -1.94
CA ILE A 180 -3.75 11.96 -1.95
C ILE A 180 -4.41 11.94 -0.57
N TRP A 181 -3.78 11.30 0.45
CA TRP A 181 -4.28 11.28 1.82
C TRP A 181 -3.66 12.37 2.69
N ASN A 182 -4.49 12.93 3.60
CA ASN A 182 -4.08 13.93 4.58
C ASN A 182 -4.41 13.49 6.02
N LEU A 183 -4.35 12.18 6.32
CA LEU A 183 -4.70 11.62 7.63
C LEU A 183 -3.65 11.95 8.69
N ILE A 184 -2.37 11.97 8.32
CA ILE A 184 -1.25 12.37 9.17
C ILE A 184 -0.23 13.18 8.37
N PRO A 185 0.59 14.02 9.01
CA PRO A 185 1.74 14.65 8.36
C PRO A 185 2.74 13.63 7.85
N GLN A 186 3.33 13.85 6.66
CA GLN A 186 4.27 12.90 6.05
C GLN A 186 5.54 12.61 6.87
N ASN A 187 5.95 13.54 7.75
CA ASN A 187 7.09 13.34 8.65
C ASN A 187 6.79 12.38 9.82
N LYS A 188 5.54 11.96 9.99
CA LYS A 188 5.13 10.92 10.94
C LYS A 188 5.07 9.53 10.33
N LEU A 189 5.35 9.39 9.03
CA LEU A 189 5.40 8.08 8.37
C LEU A 189 6.52 7.21 8.97
N LEU A 190 6.25 5.90 9.05
CA LEU A 190 7.18 4.91 9.58
C LEU A 190 7.96 4.25 8.45
N ILE A 191 9.25 4.06 8.68
CA ILE A 191 10.09 3.15 7.89
C ILE A 191 10.08 1.80 8.63
N PRO A 192 9.54 0.72 8.01
CA PRO A 192 9.48 -0.58 8.66
C PRO A 192 10.91 -1.15 8.80
N LEU A 193 11.32 -1.43 10.04
CA LEU A 193 12.58 -2.13 10.30
C LEU A 193 12.43 -3.61 9.92
N ASP A 194 13.18 -4.02 8.92
CA ASP A 194 13.37 -5.43 8.59
C ASP A 194 14.85 -5.81 8.72
N THR A 195 15.15 -7.08 8.51
CA THR A 195 16.53 -7.58 8.59
C THR A 195 17.50 -6.86 7.65
N HIS A 196 17.03 -6.42 6.48
CA HIS A 196 17.86 -5.68 5.52
C HIS A 196 18.08 -4.25 5.98
N VAL A 197 17.03 -3.53 6.37
CA VAL A 197 17.11 -2.16 6.89
C VAL A 197 17.97 -2.14 8.17
N PHE A 198 17.74 -3.09 9.08
CA PHE A 198 18.54 -3.21 10.31
C PHE A 198 20.02 -3.53 10.06
N SER A 199 20.32 -4.35 9.05
CA SER A 199 21.71 -4.66 8.68
C SER A 199 22.40 -3.46 8.06
N MET A 200 21.70 -2.63 7.31
CA MET A 200 22.24 -1.39 6.74
C MET A 200 22.46 -0.31 7.81
N GLU A 201 21.55 -0.19 8.79
CA GLU A 201 21.71 0.75 9.91
C GLU A 201 23.00 0.50 10.70
N LYS A 202 23.43 -0.76 10.86
CA LYS A 202 24.68 -1.12 11.52
C LYS A 202 25.94 -0.75 10.73
N GLN A 203 25.81 -0.48 9.43
CA GLN A 203 26.91 -0.08 8.54
C GLN A 203 27.03 1.44 8.39
N LEU A 204 26.02 2.20 8.84
CA LEU A 204 25.97 3.64 8.87
C LEU A 204 26.36 4.17 10.26
#